data_88cdac8ef007f6113d7d632509295c1b
#
_entry.id   88cdac8ef007f6113d7d632509295c1b
#
_cell.length_a   1.000
_cell.length_b   1.000
_cell.length_c   1.000
_cell.angle_alpha   90.00
_cell.angle_beta   90.00
_cell.angle_gamma   90.00
#
_symmetry.space_group_name_H-M   'P 1'
#
loop_
_entity.id
_entity.type
_entity.pdbx_description
1 polymer ?
#
loop_
_entity_poly.entity_id
_entity_poly.type
_entity_poly.pdbx_seq_one_letter_code
_entity_poly.pdbx_strand_id
1 'polypeptide(L)'
;VITDMNNHIYMMPGLAASSLVFENIKLENPNYQLYRLDWIQPKKNESIKSYCLRLSKKIKHKQPILLGVSFGGIIVQELDKIVNAKKIVIVSSVKSHDEYPMVFKIARDYQLNNALPFGMFDNFIKFSLKLNINKLYKRI
;
A
#
# COMPACT_ATOMS: atom_id res chain seq x y z
N VAL A 1 -24.50 -1.69 23.90
CA VAL A 1 -23.57 -1.88 22.76
C VAL A 1 -23.06 -0.50 22.39
N ILE A 2 -21.85 -0.17 22.80
CA ILE A 2 -21.17 1.07 22.35
C ILE A 2 -20.81 0.80 20.88
N THR A 3 -21.60 1.35 19.96
CA THR A 3 -21.23 1.41 18.55
C THR A 3 -20.00 2.32 18.48
N ASP A 4 -18.86 1.74 18.10
CA ASP A 4 -17.66 2.51 17.81
C ASP A 4 -17.98 3.46 16.64
N MET A 5 -18.29 4.72 16.98
CA MET A 5 -18.66 5.75 16.02
C MET A 5 -17.43 6.29 15.27
N ASN A 6 -16.24 5.82 15.63
CA ASN A 6 -14.99 6.29 15.05
C ASN A 6 -14.75 5.69 13.65
N ASN A 7 -14.23 6.50 12.75
CA ASN A 7 -13.75 6.06 11.47
C ASN A 7 -12.25 5.74 11.57
N HIS A 8 -11.89 4.50 11.36
CA HIS A 8 -10.51 4.02 11.45
C HIS A 8 -9.85 4.05 10.07
N ILE A 9 -8.85 4.90 9.89
CA ILE A 9 -8.12 5.07 8.63
C ILE A 9 -6.78 4.35 8.75
N TYR A 10 -6.59 3.33 7.93
CA TYR A 10 -5.33 2.60 7.81
C TYR A 10 -4.57 3.10 6.59
N MET A 11 -3.34 3.58 6.80
CA MET A 11 -2.52 4.23 5.78
C MET A 11 -1.35 3.34 5.38
N MET A 12 -1.29 2.99 4.09
CA MET A 12 -0.25 2.14 3.50
C MET A 12 0.71 3.00 2.66
N PRO A 13 2.00 3.03 2.98
CA PRO A 13 2.97 3.83 2.25
C PRO A 13 3.31 3.23 0.89
N GLY A 14 3.96 4.03 0.07
CA GLY A 14 4.55 3.57 -1.19
C GLY A 14 5.64 2.54 -0.97
N LEU A 15 6.03 1.88 -2.06
CA LEU A 15 7.10 0.89 -2.05
C LEU A 15 8.41 1.49 -1.53
N ALA A 16 9.09 0.74 -0.66
CA ALA A 16 10.34 1.17 0.01
C ALA A 16 10.22 2.40 0.93
N ALA A 17 9.01 2.91 1.14
CA ALA A 17 8.77 3.96 2.11
C ALA A 17 8.35 3.36 3.47
N SER A 18 8.80 3.97 4.54
CA SER A 18 8.30 3.69 5.89
C SER A 18 6.94 4.37 6.10
N SER A 19 6.14 3.83 7.00
CA SER A 19 4.89 4.47 7.44
C SER A 19 5.11 5.83 8.13
N LEU A 20 6.35 6.18 8.44
CA LEU A 20 6.73 7.50 8.96
C LEU A 20 6.44 8.64 7.99
N VAL A 21 6.26 8.36 6.68
CA VAL A 21 5.81 9.39 5.71
C VAL A 21 4.47 10.01 6.10
N PHE A 22 3.70 9.35 6.96
CA PHE A 22 2.42 9.81 7.46
C PHE A 22 2.48 10.47 8.85
N GLU A 23 3.66 10.63 9.43
CA GLU A 23 3.80 11.10 10.82
C GLU A 23 3.22 12.51 11.09
N ASN A 24 3.26 13.36 10.06
CA ASN A 24 2.77 14.73 10.13
C ASN A 24 1.30 14.89 9.72
N ILE A 25 0.63 13.79 9.33
CA ILE A 25 -0.80 13.83 9.01
C ILE A 25 -1.59 13.91 10.32
N LYS A 26 -2.34 14.98 10.48
CA LYS A 26 -3.23 15.20 11.62
C LYS A 26 -4.64 15.49 11.09
N LEU A 27 -5.63 14.93 11.76
CA LEU A 27 -7.03 15.22 11.48
C LEU A 27 -7.62 15.97 12.69
N GLU A 28 -8.25 17.09 12.40
CA GLU A 28 -8.91 17.90 13.44
C GLU A 28 -10.20 17.25 13.96
N ASN A 29 -10.84 16.43 13.11
CA ASN A 29 -12.09 15.78 13.49
C ASN A 29 -11.80 14.54 14.36
N PRO A 30 -12.24 14.55 15.65
CA PRO A 30 -11.97 13.46 16.60
C PRO A 30 -12.66 12.14 16.24
N ASN A 31 -13.64 12.16 15.32
CA ASN A 31 -14.31 10.94 14.86
C ASN A 31 -13.46 10.12 13.88
N TYR A 32 -12.25 10.55 13.56
CA TYR A 32 -11.30 9.83 12.72
C TYR A 32 -10.04 9.49 13.48
N GLN A 33 -9.63 8.23 13.40
CA GLN A 33 -8.39 7.75 13.99
C GLN A 33 -7.47 7.21 12.91
N LEU A 34 -6.19 7.61 12.95
CA LEU A 34 -5.18 7.24 11.97
C LEU A 34 -4.33 6.08 12.47
N TYR A 35 -4.16 5.07 11.63
CA TYR A 35 -3.32 3.91 11.86
C TYR A 35 -2.34 3.77 10.70
N ARG A 36 -1.08 3.61 11.02
CA ARG A 36 -0.03 3.40 10.02
C ARG A 36 0.18 1.90 9.81
N LEU A 37 0.14 1.46 8.56
CA LEU A 37 0.53 0.12 8.18
C LEU A 37 1.98 0.14 7.71
N ASP A 38 2.79 -0.73 8.29
CA ASP A 38 4.14 -0.97 7.82
C ASP A 38 4.19 -2.19 6.91
N TRP A 39 5.12 -2.17 5.96
CA TRP A 39 5.46 -3.33 5.17
C TRP A 39 5.85 -4.49 6.09
N ILE A 40 5.33 -5.68 5.79
CA ILE A 40 5.78 -6.91 6.44
C ILE A 40 6.76 -7.63 5.51
N GLN A 41 7.64 -8.43 6.07
CA GLN A 41 8.60 -9.19 5.28
C GLN A 41 7.87 -10.14 4.31
N PRO A 42 8.07 -9.99 2.99
CA PRO A 42 7.51 -10.91 2.02
C PRO A 42 8.14 -12.29 2.15
N LYS A 43 7.37 -13.32 1.83
CA LYS A 43 7.88 -14.69 1.73
C LYS A 43 8.33 -14.99 0.30
N LYS A 44 9.24 -15.93 0.15
CA LYS A 44 9.69 -16.39 -1.17
C LYS A 44 8.49 -16.88 -1.99
N ASN A 45 8.36 -16.40 -3.23
CA ASN A 45 7.27 -16.74 -4.16
C ASN A 45 5.86 -16.43 -3.63
N GLU A 46 5.72 -15.49 -2.72
CA GLU A 46 4.42 -15.10 -2.18
C GLU A 46 3.65 -14.23 -3.17
N SER A 47 2.38 -14.58 -3.42
CA SER A 47 1.49 -13.75 -4.20
C SER A 47 1.06 -12.50 -3.41
N ILE A 48 0.68 -11.43 -4.13
CA ILE A 48 0.12 -10.21 -3.50
C ILE A 48 -1.09 -10.56 -2.63
N LYS A 49 -1.97 -11.46 -3.10
CA LYS A 49 -3.13 -11.92 -2.34
C LYS A 49 -2.73 -12.56 -1.01
N SER A 50 -1.75 -13.47 -1.03
CA SER A 50 -1.26 -14.14 0.18
C SER A 50 -0.58 -13.15 1.14
N TYR A 51 0.21 -12.23 0.59
CA TYR A 51 0.82 -11.13 1.33
C TYR A 51 -0.24 -10.27 2.04
N CYS A 52 -1.27 -9.83 1.29
CA CYS A 52 -2.36 -9.01 1.84
C CYS A 52 -3.17 -9.76 2.88
N LEU A 53 -3.35 -11.07 2.74
CA LEU A 53 -4.01 -11.89 3.76
C LEU A 53 -3.23 -11.91 5.09
N ARG A 54 -1.90 -11.88 5.04
CA ARG A 54 -1.08 -11.74 6.26
C ARG A 54 -1.12 -10.31 6.81
N LEU A 55 -1.03 -9.32 5.92
CA LEU A 55 -1.05 -7.91 6.30
C LEU A 55 -2.40 -7.51 6.93
N SER A 56 -3.51 -8.07 6.44
CA SER A 56 -4.86 -7.78 6.94
C SER A 56 -5.03 -8.08 8.43
N LYS A 57 -4.23 -8.99 8.99
CA LYS A 57 -4.24 -9.30 10.43
C LYS A 57 -3.84 -8.11 11.32
N LYS A 58 -3.20 -7.09 10.73
CA LYS A 58 -2.89 -5.84 11.42
C LYS A 58 -4.08 -4.87 11.47
N ILE A 59 -5.11 -5.09 10.67
CA ILE A 59 -6.34 -4.30 10.65
C ILE A 59 -7.30 -4.89 11.67
N LYS A 60 -7.59 -4.13 12.71
CA LYS A 60 -8.38 -4.62 13.87
C LYS A 60 -9.84 -4.18 13.86
N HIS A 61 -10.17 -3.17 13.08
CA HIS A 61 -11.50 -2.57 13.06
C HIS A 61 -12.29 -3.08 11.84
N LYS A 62 -13.61 -3.23 12.04
CA LYS A 62 -14.51 -3.58 10.96
C LYS A 62 -14.74 -2.39 10.03
N GLN A 63 -14.91 -2.66 8.75
CA GLN A 63 -15.18 -1.64 7.73
C GLN A 63 -14.22 -0.43 7.83
N PRO A 64 -12.89 -0.64 7.83
CA PRO A 64 -11.94 0.46 7.92
C PRO A 64 -12.03 1.35 6.68
N ILE A 65 -11.46 2.54 6.78
CA ILE A 65 -11.07 3.34 5.62
C ILE A 65 -9.63 2.96 5.30
N LEU A 66 -9.34 2.65 4.05
CA LEU A 66 -8.00 2.33 3.60
C LEU A 66 -7.45 3.47 2.74
N LEU A 67 -6.26 3.96 3.07
CA LEU A 67 -5.54 4.95 2.28
C LEU A 67 -4.22 4.35 1.82
N GLY A 68 -3.95 4.42 0.52
CA GLY A 68 -2.70 3.90 -0.04
C GLY A 68 -2.04 4.90 -0.99
N VAL A 69 -0.73 5.05 -0.86
CA VAL A 69 0.09 5.93 -1.68
C VAL A 69 0.92 5.10 -2.65
N SER A 70 0.92 5.46 -3.95
CA SER A 70 1.71 4.78 -4.97
C SER A 70 1.42 3.27 -4.97
N PHE A 71 2.43 2.40 -4.82
CA PHE A 71 2.23 0.96 -4.72
C PHE A 71 1.36 0.55 -3.50
N GLY A 72 1.37 1.33 -2.43
CA GLY A 72 0.43 1.15 -1.32
C GLY A 72 -1.03 1.25 -1.74
N GLY A 73 -1.34 2.02 -2.81
CA GLY A 73 -2.66 2.08 -3.41
C GLY A 73 -3.12 0.75 -4.03
N ILE A 74 -2.19 -0.01 -4.62
CA ILE A 74 -2.47 -1.36 -5.13
C ILE A 74 -2.73 -2.33 -3.96
N ILE A 75 -1.92 -2.24 -2.92
CA ILE A 75 -2.06 -3.08 -1.72
C ILE A 75 -3.40 -2.86 -1.03
N VAL A 76 -3.85 -1.60 -0.85
CA VAL A 76 -5.13 -1.35 -0.18
C VAL A 76 -6.33 -1.81 -1.01
N GLN A 77 -6.24 -1.82 -2.32
CA GLN A 77 -7.28 -2.40 -3.19
C GLN A 77 -7.37 -3.94 -3.02
N GLU A 78 -6.25 -4.62 -2.85
CA GLU A 78 -6.26 -6.05 -2.54
C GLU A 78 -6.71 -6.32 -1.09
N LEU A 79 -6.32 -5.47 -0.13
CA LEU A 79 -6.79 -5.56 1.25
C LEU A 79 -8.30 -5.40 1.35
N ASP A 80 -8.91 -4.52 0.55
CA ASP A 80 -10.35 -4.30 0.53
C ASP A 80 -11.14 -5.59 0.27
N LYS A 81 -10.67 -6.40 -0.65
CA LYS A 81 -11.29 -7.71 -0.96
C LYS A 81 -11.32 -8.67 0.24
N ILE A 82 -10.51 -8.39 1.26
CA ILE A 82 -10.38 -9.23 2.48
C ILE A 82 -11.13 -8.60 3.65
N VAL A 83 -10.98 -7.28 3.85
CA VAL A 83 -11.49 -6.61 5.05
C VAL A 83 -12.81 -5.88 4.84
N ASN A 84 -13.30 -5.80 3.60
CA ASN A 84 -14.52 -5.09 3.22
C ASN A 84 -14.54 -3.66 3.76
N ALA A 85 -13.63 -2.85 3.24
CA ALA A 85 -13.45 -1.48 3.69
C ALA A 85 -14.68 -0.61 3.41
N LYS A 86 -14.96 0.33 4.30
CA LYS A 86 -16.00 1.35 4.11
C LYS A 86 -15.67 2.29 2.96
N LYS A 87 -14.37 2.57 2.76
CA LYS A 87 -13.87 3.48 1.73
C LYS A 87 -12.41 3.18 1.43
N ILE A 88 -12.03 3.35 0.16
CA ILE A 88 -10.64 3.33 -0.28
C ILE A 88 -10.26 4.71 -0.81
N VAL A 89 -9.10 5.20 -0.41
CA VAL A 89 -8.47 6.41 -0.92
C VAL A 89 -7.11 6.02 -1.51
N ILE A 90 -6.93 6.32 -2.78
CA ILE A 90 -5.64 6.07 -3.46
C ILE A 90 -5.03 7.41 -3.89
N VAL A 91 -3.75 7.57 -3.63
CA VAL A 91 -2.98 8.78 -3.91
C VAL A 91 -1.80 8.42 -4.78
N SER A 92 -1.64 9.10 -5.92
CA SER A 92 -0.54 8.83 -6.86
C SER A 92 -0.38 7.35 -7.19
N SER A 93 -1.51 6.67 -7.43
CA SER A 93 -1.57 5.24 -7.69
C SER A 93 -2.51 4.94 -8.86
N VAL A 94 -2.59 3.67 -9.25
CA VAL A 94 -3.44 3.21 -10.36
C VAL A 94 -4.73 2.60 -9.85
N LYS A 95 -5.83 2.87 -10.53
CA LYS A 95 -7.17 2.40 -10.19
C LYS A 95 -7.55 1.11 -10.92
N SER A 96 -7.03 0.91 -12.12
CA SER A 96 -7.35 -0.24 -12.96
C SER A 96 -6.10 -0.82 -13.64
N HIS A 97 -6.25 -2.04 -14.17
CA HIS A 97 -5.18 -2.70 -14.95
C HIS A 97 -4.74 -1.90 -16.17
N ASP A 98 -5.62 -1.10 -16.75
CA ASP A 98 -5.31 -0.31 -17.96
C ASP A 98 -4.38 0.86 -17.65
N GLU A 99 -4.37 1.30 -16.40
CA GLU A 99 -3.51 2.37 -15.91
C GLU A 99 -2.12 1.89 -15.48
N TYR A 100 -1.89 0.56 -15.45
CA TYR A 100 -0.58 0.04 -15.09
C TYR A 100 0.49 0.48 -16.09
N PRO A 101 1.68 0.90 -15.60
CA PRO A 101 2.83 1.08 -16.46
C PRO A 101 3.07 -0.17 -17.32
N MET A 102 3.54 0.04 -18.56
CA MET A 102 3.70 -1.04 -19.54
C MET A 102 4.50 -2.23 -18.98
N VAL A 103 5.48 -1.99 -18.12
CA VAL A 103 6.29 -3.03 -17.48
C VAL A 103 5.45 -4.03 -16.65
N PHE A 104 4.41 -3.55 -15.97
CA PHE A 104 3.50 -4.42 -15.22
C PHE A 104 2.54 -5.19 -16.14
N LYS A 105 2.12 -4.57 -17.26
CA LYS A 105 1.31 -5.24 -18.28
C LYS A 105 2.10 -6.38 -18.92
N ILE A 106 3.35 -6.14 -19.31
CA ILE A 106 4.24 -7.14 -19.89
C ILE A 106 4.47 -8.29 -18.89
N ALA A 107 4.77 -7.99 -17.63
CA ALA A 107 4.98 -9.01 -16.62
C ALA A 107 3.75 -9.92 -16.44
N ARG A 108 2.55 -9.37 -16.53
CA ARG A 108 1.29 -10.13 -16.49
C ARG A 108 1.11 -11.00 -17.73
N ASP A 109 1.27 -10.41 -18.92
CA ASP A 109 0.93 -11.05 -20.18
C ASP A 109 1.86 -12.23 -20.51
N TYR A 110 3.11 -12.18 -20.07
CA TYR A 110 4.07 -13.28 -20.17
C TYR A 110 4.00 -14.28 -19.01
N GLN A 111 2.90 -14.29 -18.22
CA GLN A 111 2.75 -15.17 -17.04
C GLN A 111 3.95 -15.14 -16.09
N LEU A 112 4.68 -14.05 -16.08
CA LEU A 112 5.75 -13.79 -15.13
C LEU A 112 5.20 -13.59 -13.70
N ASN A 113 3.95 -14.01 -13.47
CA ASN A 113 3.28 -13.98 -12.17
C ASN A 113 4.01 -14.81 -11.10
N ASN A 114 4.79 -15.82 -11.53
CA ASN A 114 5.73 -16.54 -10.67
C ASN A 114 7.12 -15.89 -10.63
N ALA A 115 7.37 -14.90 -11.48
CA ALA A 115 8.65 -14.25 -11.71
C ALA A 115 8.60 -12.72 -11.48
N LEU A 116 7.50 -12.18 -10.94
CA LEU A 116 7.63 -10.97 -10.12
C LEU A 116 8.21 -11.44 -8.78
N PRO A 117 9.49 -11.87 -8.78
CA PRO A 117 10.16 -12.15 -7.54
C PRO A 117 10.23 -10.80 -6.86
N PHE A 118 10.04 -10.78 -5.58
CA PHE A 118 10.46 -9.68 -4.75
C PHE A 118 11.89 -9.19 -5.10
N GLY A 119 12.70 -9.97 -5.78
CA GLY A 119 13.97 -9.57 -6.38
C GLY A 119 13.89 -8.54 -7.52
N MET A 120 12.83 -8.53 -8.34
CA MET A 120 12.56 -7.39 -9.24
C MET A 120 12.05 -6.18 -8.46
N PHE A 121 11.35 -6.40 -7.37
CA PHE A 121 11.02 -5.39 -6.40
C PHE A 121 12.28 -4.80 -5.77
N ASP A 122 13.24 -5.61 -5.36
CA ASP A 122 14.54 -5.14 -4.86
C ASP A 122 15.27 -4.28 -5.88
N ASN A 123 15.25 -4.66 -7.15
CA ASN A 123 15.88 -3.90 -8.22
C ASN A 123 15.09 -2.60 -8.55
N PHE A 124 13.76 -2.66 -8.51
CA PHE A 124 12.91 -1.48 -8.67
C PHE A 124 13.02 -0.54 -7.47
N ILE A 125 13.12 -1.08 -6.27
CA ILE A 125 13.40 -0.33 -5.03
C ILE A 125 14.76 0.35 -5.12
N LYS A 126 15.81 -0.39 -5.49
CA LYS A 126 17.18 0.16 -5.66
C LYS A 126 17.21 1.24 -6.75
N PHE A 127 16.47 1.04 -7.83
CA PHE A 127 16.35 2.02 -8.91
C PHE A 127 15.53 3.26 -8.46
N SER A 128 14.41 3.07 -7.78
CA SER A 128 13.57 4.18 -7.26
C SER A 128 14.28 4.96 -6.16
N LEU A 129 15.03 4.28 -5.27
CA LEU A 129 15.85 4.92 -4.25
C LEU A 129 17.01 5.70 -4.88
N LYS A 130 17.63 5.19 -5.94
CA LYS A 130 18.70 5.88 -6.66
C LYS A 130 18.20 7.14 -7.39
N LEU A 131 16.94 7.14 -7.84
CA LEU A 131 16.31 8.29 -8.50
C LEU A 131 15.73 9.32 -7.51
N ASN A 132 15.19 8.90 -6.36
CA ASN A 132 14.44 9.77 -5.46
C ASN A 132 15.28 10.38 -4.33
N ILE A 133 16.29 9.71 -3.85
CA ILE A 133 17.12 10.24 -2.75
C ILE A 133 17.85 11.52 -3.20
N ASN A 134 18.31 11.59 -4.45
CA ASN A 134 18.98 12.77 -4.97
C ASN A 134 18.06 13.95 -5.34
N LYS A 135 16.74 13.73 -5.48
CA LYS A 135 15.76 14.79 -5.80
C LYS A 135 15.04 15.36 -4.58
N LEU A 136 14.82 14.56 -3.55
CA LEU A 136 14.11 14.99 -2.34
C LEU A 136 14.99 15.81 -1.39
N TYR A 137 16.30 15.57 -1.37
CA TYR A 137 17.24 16.33 -0.53
C TYR A 137 17.71 17.66 -1.14
N LYS A 138 17.31 17.99 -2.36
CA LYS A 138 17.65 19.31 -3.01
C LYS A 138 16.54 20.36 -2.92
N ARG A 139 15.48 20.13 -2.13
CA ARG A 139 14.34 21.06 -2.01
C ARG A 139 13.92 21.34 -0.56
N ILE A 140 14.88 21.34 0.35
CA ILE A 140 14.73 21.97 1.67
C ILE A 140 15.84 22.98 1.82
#